data_0e56e315e782e15063f2bcc1e3ef5080
#
_entry.id   0e56e315e782e15063f2bcc1e3ef5080
#
_cell.length_a   1.000
_cell.length_b   1.000
_cell.length_c   1.000
_cell.angle_alpha   90.00
_cell.angle_beta   90.00
_cell.angle_gamma   90.00
#
_symmetry.space_group_name_H-M   'P 1'
#
loop_
_entity.id
_entity.type
_entity.pdbx_description
1 polymer ?
#
loop_
_entity_poly.entity_id
_entity_poly.type
_entity_poly.pdbx_seq_one_letter_code
_entity_poly.pdbx_strand_id
1 'polypeptide(L)'
;AYRSFDMTPMLEALKKGEKVSEVDLAKVEKVILDGTMPMAKYYLVHWGASLNDTEKQMALSWVKSQRAAFYPNQLAHAQWSNETIRPVQDSVPVDMRKVILGNLLFHDVRLSADNTVSCSSCHGLNTGGVDNKQFSEGVGGQFGGVNAPSVYNAHYNFVQFWDGRAATLADQAAGPPLNPVEMACKSFDEIC
;
A
#
# COMPACT_ATOMS: atom_id res chain seq x y z
N ALA A 1 5.79 2.97 11.89
CA ALA A 1 7.19 2.56 12.09
C ALA A 1 7.86 2.49 10.72
N TYR A 2 8.72 3.45 10.42
CA TYR A 2 9.54 3.39 9.20
C TYR A 2 10.50 2.22 9.35
N ARG A 3 10.25 1.11 8.64
CA ARG A 3 11.30 0.13 8.38
C ARG A 3 12.41 0.86 7.66
N SER A 4 13.66 0.63 8.07
CA SER A 4 14.84 1.14 7.40
C SER A 4 14.71 0.89 5.89
N PHE A 5 15.10 1.86 5.08
CA PHE A 5 15.10 1.72 3.62
C PHE A 5 16.05 0.59 3.24
N ASP A 6 15.48 -0.54 2.86
CA ASP A 6 16.23 -1.71 2.39
C ASP A 6 16.29 -1.69 0.86
N MET A 7 17.48 -1.51 0.33
CA MET A 7 17.75 -1.50 -1.12
C MET A 7 17.99 -2.90 -1.69
N THR A 8 18.07 -3.92 -0.86
CA THR A 8 18.42 -5.28 -1.32
C THR A 8 17.48 -5.80 -2.40
N PRO A 9 16.14 -5.72 -2.24
CA PRO A 9 15.21 -6.19 -3.28
C PRO A 9 15.40 -5.47 -4.62
N MET A 10 15.62 -4.15 -4.58
CA MET A 10 15.86 -3.34 -5.77
C MET A 10 17.15 -3.76 -6.48
N LEU A 11 18.25 -3.95 -5.71
CA LEU A 11 19.53 -4.35 -6.27
C LEU A 11 19.50 -5.77 -6.85
N GLU A 12 18.74 -6.67 -6.24
CA GLU A 12 18.52 -8.02 -6.75
C GLU A 12 17.74 -8.01 -8.06
N ALA A 13 16.68 -7.24 -8.16
CA ALA A 13 15.91 -7.06 -9.39
C ALA A 13 16.81 -6.52 -10.52
N LEU A 14 17.61 -5.49 -10.24
CA LEU A 14 18.55 -4.93 -11.22
C LEU A 14 19.60 -5.96 -11.68
N LYS A 15 20.16 -6.76 -10.77
CA LYS A 15 21.13 -7.82 -11.12
C LYS A 15 20.53 -8.89 -12.03
N LYS A 16 19.24 -9.18 -11.87
CA LYS A 16 18.50 -10.14 -12.69
C LYS A 16 17.96 -9.56 -13.99
N GLY A 17 18.11 -8.26 -14.22
CA GLY A 17 17.50 -7.55 -15.35
C GLY A 17 15.98 -7.45 -15.25
N GLU A 18 15.42 -7.60 -14.04
CA GLU A 18 14.00 -7.47 -13.74
C GLU A 18 13.64 -6.00 -13.47
N LYS A 19 12.34 -5.67 -13.62
CA LYS A 19 11.85 -4.34 -13.28
C LYS A 19 11.95 -4.08 -11.78
N VAL A 20 12.42 -2.90 -11.41
CA VAL A 20 12.38 -2.43 -10.01
C VAL A 20 10.93 -2.10 -9.64
N SER A 21 10.50 -2.46 -8.44
CA SER A 21 9.13 -2.18 -8.00
C SER A 21 8.88 -0.66 -7.90
N GLU A 22 7.65 -0.22 -8.20
CA GLU A 22 7.27 1.21 -8.05
C GLU A 22 7.47 1.70 -6.61
N VAL A 23 7.26 0.81 -5.63
CA VAL A 23 7.51 1.08 -4.20
C VAL A 23 8.96 1.47 -3.95
N ASP A 24 9.90 0.70 -4.51
CA ASP A 24 11.32 0.97 -4.32
C ASP A 24 11.77 2.21 -5.08
N LEU A 25 11.22 2.44 -6.28
CA LEU A 25 11.44 3.69 -7.02
C LEU A 25 10.95 4.90 -6.22
N ALA A 26 9.75 4.83 -5.64
CA ALA A 26 9.18 5.90 -4.81
C ALA A 26 9.99 6.14 -3.53
N LYS A 27 10.53 5.09 -2.91
CA LYS A 27 11.42 5.21 -1.75
C LYS A 27 12.72 5.93 -2.11
N VAL A 28 13.37 5.56 -3.22
CA VAL A 28 14.60 6.23 -3.72
C VAL A 28 14.32 7.72 -3.96
N GLU A 29 13.26 8.03 -4.69
CA GLU A 29 12.87 9.41 -4.98
C GLU A 29 12.64 10.20 -3.70
N LYS A 30 11.85 9.65 -2.78
CA LYS A 30 11.53 10.30 -1.51
C LYS A 30 12.78 10.61 -0.68
N VAL A 31 13.67 9.65 -0.46
CA VAL A 31 14.85 9.87 0.40
C VAL A 31 15.83 10.88 -0.20
N ILE A 32 15.88 11.00 -1.53
CA ILE A 32 16.69 12.00 -2.23
C ILE A 32 16.07 13.40 -2.08
N LEU A 33 14.75 13.51 -2.32
CA LEU A 33 14.03 14.79 -2.24
C LEU A 33 13.97 15.32 -0.81
N ASP A 34 13.73 14.45 0.16
CA ASP A 34 13.65 14.82 1.59
C ASP A 34 15.05 15.04 2.22
N GLY A 35 16.12 14.63 1.55
CA GLY A 35 17.48 14.68 2.09
C GLY A 35 17.67 13.83 3.36
N THR A 36 16.86 12.78 3.54
CA THR A 36 16.85 11.94 4.76
C THR A 36 17.89 10.82 4.71
N MET A 37 18.53 10.59 3.57
CA MET A 37 19.59 9.60 3.38
C MET A 37 20.80 10.21 2.69
N PRO A 38 22.00 9.82 3.09
CA PRO A 38 22.36 9.00 4.25
C PRO A 38 21.99 9.63 5.59
N MET A 39 21.68 8.79 6.60
CA MET A 39 21.35 9.29 7.95
C MET A 39 22.54 10.06 8.55
N ALA A 40 22.26 11.09 9.38
CA ALA A 40 23.30 11.92 10.00
C ALA A 40 24.41 11.12 10.72
N LYS A 41 24.05 10.01 11.38
CA LYS A 41 25.02 9.11 12.04
C LYS A 41 25.96 8.40 11.06
N TYR A 42 25.54 8.19 9.83
CA TYR A 42 26.37 7.54 8.80
C TYR A 42 27.53 8.43 8.37
N TYR A 43 27.31 9.74 8.30
CA TYR A 43 28.35 10.72 7.95
C TYR A 43 29.51 10.77 8.93
N LEU A 44 29.29 10.38 10.21
CA LEU A 44 30.36 10.35 11.21
C LEU A 44 31.49 9.39 10.88
N VAL A 45 31.19 8.34 10.10
CA VAL A 45 32.15 7.29 9.72
C VAL A 45 32.45 7.30 8.22
N HIS A 46 31.56 7.89 7.39
CA HIS A 46 31.64 7.89 5.92
C HIS A 46 31.54 9.33 5.39
N TRP A 47 32.59 10.10 5.55
CA TRP A 47 32.64 11.55 5.29
C TRP A 47 32.37 11.94 3.84
N GLY A 48 32.58 11.05 2.87
CA GLY A 48 32.33 11.26 1.45
C GLY A 48 30.98 10.72 0.95
N ALA A 49 30.06 10.32 1.85
CA ALA A 49 28.81 9.66 1.46
C ALA A 49 27.69 10.63 1.07
N SER A 50 27.91 11.95 1.15
CA SER A 50 26.91 12.94 0.73
C SER A 50 26.79 12.94 -0.80
N LEU A 51 25.56 12.82 -1.30
CA LEU A 51 25.28 13.01 -2.71
C LEU A 51 25.35 14.50 -3.05
N ASN A 52 26.14 14.84 -4.05
CA ASN A 52 26.10 16.17 -4.65
C ASN A 52 24.85 16.34 -5.53
N ASP A 53 24.56 17.56 -5.97
CA ASP A 53 23.35 17.85 -6.73
C ASP A 53 23.32 17.14 -8.10
N THR A 54 24.47 16.94 -8.73
CA THR A 54 24.56 16.17 -9.97
C THR A 54 24.18 14.70 -9.75
N GLU A 55 24.70 14.07 -8.70
CA GLU A 55 24.39 12.68 -8.34
C GLU A 55 22.93 12.50 -7.97
N LYS A 56 22.33 13.47 -7.23
CA LYS A 56 20.90 13.48 -6.94
C LYS A 56 20.06 13.54 -8.22
N GLN A 57 20.41 14.45 -9.14
CA GLN A 57 19.71 14.57 -10.41
C GLN A 57 19.87 13.33 -11.29
N MET A 58 21.02 12.69 -11.30
CA MET A 58 21.23 11.43 -12.01
C MET A 58 20.31 10.33 -11.45
N ALA A 59 20.24 10.19 -10.13
CA ALA A 59 19.38 9.20 -9.48
C ALA A 59 17.88 9.47 -9.75
N LEU A 60 17.43 10.71 -9.65
CA LEU A 60 16.05 11.09 -9.98
C LEU A 60 15.72 10.86 -11.46
N SER A 61 16.67 11.16 -12.35
CA SER A 61 16.50 10.90 -13.78
C SER A 61 16.41 9.42 -14.08
N TRP A 62 17.19 8.60 -13.38
CA TRP A 62 17.09 7.14 -13.47
C TRP A 62 15.73 6.65 -13.00
N VAL A 63 15.21 7.10 -11.85
CA VAL A 63 13.87 6.75 -11.37
C VAL A 63 12.81 7.09 -12.43
N LYS A 64 12.86 8.28 -13.00
CA LYS A 64 11.95 8.70 -14.08
C LYS A 64 12.04 7.78 -15.31
N SER A 65 13.25 7.39 -15.69
CA SER A 65 13.45 6.48 -16.83
C SER A 65 12.87 5.08 -16.56
N GLN A 66 13.03 4.56 -15.35
CA GLN A 66 12.42 3.29 -14.94
C GLN A 66 10.89 3.35 -14.98
N ARG A 67 10.29 4.43 -14.47
CA ARG A 67 8.84 4.63 -14.57
C ARG A 67 8.35 4.71 -16.01
N ALA A 68 9.03 5.47 -16.85
CA ALA A 68 8.66 5.57 -18.26
C ALA A 68 8.71 4.23 -18.99
N ALA A 69 9.70 3.39 -18.66
CA ALA A 69 9.89 2.09 -19.30
C ALA A 69 8.91 1.02 -18.82
N PHE A 70 8.67 0.95 -17.51
CA PHE A 70 7.96 -0.19 -16.90
C PHE A 70 6.61 0.15 -16.31
N TYR A 71 6.31 1.43 -16.06
CA TYR A 71 5.09 1.90 -15.42
C TYR A 71 4.46 3.09 -16.17
N PRO A 72 4.32 3.04 -17.51
CA PRO A 72 3.75 4.15 -18.25
C PRO A 72 2.30 4.38 -17.86
N ASN A 73 1.94 5.64 -17.61
CA ASN A 73 0.55 6.01 -17.39
C ASN A 73 -0.08 6.49 -18.71
N GLN A 74 -0.85 5.64 -19.34
CA GLN A 74 -1.51 5.94 -20.63
C GLN A 74 -2.64 6.97 -20.51
N LEU A 75 -3.13 7.25 -19.29
CA LEU A 75 -4.19 8.23 -19.04
C LEU A 75 -3.64 9.64 -18.80
N ALA A 76 -2.37 9.76 -18.42
CA ALA A 76 -1.75 11.04 -18.20
C ALA A 76 -1.34 11.68 -19.54
N HIS A 77 -1.47 13.00 -19.63
CA HIS A 77 -0.85 13.75 -20.72
C HIS A 77 0.67 13.43 -20.77
N ALA A 78 1.26 13.40 -21.97
CA ALA A 78 2.66 12.96 -22.18
C ALA A 78 3.68 13.68 -21.26
N GLN A 79 3.49 14.96 -20.99
CA GLN A 79 4.34 15.74 -20.08
C GLN A 79 4.28 15.28 -18.61
N TRP A 80 3.21 14.61 -18.21
CA TRP A 80 2.96 14.13 -16.84
C TRP A 80 3.06 12.60 -16.69
N SER A 81 3.44 11.90 -17.77
CA SER A 81 3.48 10.43 -17.80
C SER A 81 4.42 9.83 -16.76
N ASN A 82 5.40 10.59 -16.29
CA ASN A 82 6.42 10.16 -15.31
C ASN A 82 6.15 10.68 -13.88
N GLU A 83 5.03 11.38 -13.67
CA GLU A 83 4.69 11.87 -12.34
C GLU A 83 4.22 10.73 -11.43
N THR A 84 4.52 10.86 -10.13
CA THR A 84 4.11 9.89 -9.11
C THR A 84 2.59 9.87 -8.93
N ILE A 85 1.95 11.04 -9.04
CA ILE A 85 0.50 11.17 -8.97
C ILE A 85 -0.06 10.89 -10.36
N ARG A 86 -0.97 9.92 -10.46
CA ARG A 86 -1.57 9.45 -11.71
C ARG A 86 -3.07 9.62 -11.69
N PRO A 87 -3.71 9.96 -12.83
CA PRO A 87 -5.16 9.92 -12.93
C PRO A 87 -5.69 8.52 -12.64
N VAL A 88 -6.76 8.46 -11.87
CA VAL A 88 -7.51 7.22 -11.63
C VAL A 88 -8.38 6.95 -12.86
N GLN A 89 -8.47 5.69 -13.26
CA GLN A 89 -9.32 5.27 -14.38
C GLN A 89 -10.80 5.38 -13.99
N ASP A 90 -11.64 5.80 -14.92
CA ASP A 90 -13.10 5.88 -14.70
C ASP A 90 -13.73 4.50 -14.47
N SER A 91 -13.12 3.46 -15.02
CA SER A 91 -13.57 2.08 -14.85
C SER A 91 -12.39 1.11 -15.02
N VAL A 92 -12.48 -0.03 -14.35
CA VAL A 92 -11.57 -1.16 -14.54
C VAL A 92 -12.37 -2.40 -14.98
N PRO A 93 -11.84 -3.24 -15.89
CA PRO A 93 -12.49 -4.48 -16.25
C PRO A 93 -12.52 -5.42 -15.03
N VAL A 94 -13.73 -5.86 -14.65
CA VAL A 94 -13.95 -6.74 -13.50
C VAL A 94 -14.89 -7.90 -13.84
N ASP A 95 -14.75 -9.03 -13.16
CA ASP A 95 -15.77 -10.10 -13.19
C ASP A 95 -16.92 -9.69 -12.24
N MET A 96 -18.06 -9.34 -12.81
CA MET A 96 -19.23 -8.91 -12.06
C MET A 96 -19.74 -9.95 -11.06
N ARG A 97 -19.52 -11.24 -11.30
CA ARG A 97 -19.90 -12.30 -10.35
C ARG A 97 -19.05 -12.20 -9.08
N LYS A 98 -17.74 -11.91 -9.22
CA LYS A 98 -16.85 -11.69 -8.08
C LYS A 98 -17.19 -10.38 -7.35
N VAL A 99 -17.58 -9.35 -8.08
CA VAL A 99 -18.03 -8.07 -7.48
C VAL A 99 -19.28 -8.29 -6.63
N ILE A 100 -20.28 -9.02 -7.15
CA ILE A 100 -21.51 -9.33 -6.40
C ILE A 100 -21.20 -10.14 -5.14
N LEU A 101 -20.40 -11.20 -5.27
CA LEU A 101 -19.98 -12.00 -4.13
C LEU A 101 -19.20 -11.16 -3.11
N GLY A 102 -18.24 -10.38 -3.58
CA GLY A 102 -17.44 -9.50 -2.72
C GLY A 102 -18.29 -8.48 -1.96
N ASN A 103 -19.31 -7.92 -2.61
CA ASN A 103 -20.26 -7.02 -1.95
C ASN A 103 -21.07 -7.73 -0.84
N LEU A 104 -21.52 -8.96 -1.09
CA LEU A 104 -22.22 -9.75 -0.06
C LEU A 104 -21.29 -10.02 1.12
N LEU A 105 -20.07 -10.49 0.87
CA LEU A 105 -19.09 -10.78 1.91
C LEU A 105 -18.67 -9.51 2.68
N PHE A 106 -18.53 -8.37 2.01
CA PHE A 106 -18.15 -7.10 2.63
C PHE A 106 -19.14 -6.65 3.73
N HIS A 107 -20.42 -7.01 3.60
CA HIS A 107 -21.48 -6.68 4.55
C HIS A 107 -21.87 -7.83 5.48
N ASP A 108 -21.24 -9.00 5.34
CA ASP A 108 -21.63 -10.20 6.06
C ASP A 108 -20.95 -10.28 7.43
N VAL A 109 -21.72 -10.11 8.49
CA VAL A 109 -21.22 -10.21 9.86
C VAL A 109 -20.77 -11.63 10.26
N ARG A 110 -21.21 -12.67 9.51
CA ARG A 110 -20.80 -14.05 9.75
C ARG A 110 -19.31 -14.29 9.51
N LEU A 111 -18.63 -13.33 8.88
CA LEU A 111 -17.18 -13.33 8.75
C LEU A 111 -16.45 -12.94 10.05
N SER A 112 -17.17 -12.68 11.14
CA SER A 112 -16.58 -12.44 12.46
C SER A 112 -17.03 -13.53 13.46
N ALA A 113 -16.17 -13.81 14.43
CA ALA A 113 -16.33 -14.93 15.37
C ALA A 113 -17.63 -14.89 16.19
N ASP A 114 -18.17 -13.70 16.44
CA ASP A 114 -19.41 -13.49 17.21
C ASP A 114 -20.59 -12.96 16.37
N ASN A 115 -20.42 -12.88 15.05
CA ASN A 115 -21.42 -12.35 14.10
C ASN A 115 -21.82 -10.89 14.36
N THR A 116 -20.91 -10.06 14.87
CA THR A 116 -21.21 -8.65 15.17
C THR A 116 -20.54 -7.67 14.23
N VAL A 117 -19.41 -8.03 13.61
CA VAL A 117 -18.55 -7.15 12.81
C VAL A 117 -18.48 -7.64 11.37
N SER A 118 -18.59 -6.73 10.42
CA SER A 118 -18.30 -6.96 9.00
C SER A 118 -17.25 -5.97 8.50
N CYS A 119 -16.75 -6.12 7.28
CA CYS A 119 -15.86 -5.14 6.69
C CYS A 119 -16.50 -3.74 6.65
N SER A 120 -17.79 -3.66 6.34
CA SER A 120 -18.54 -2.41 6.29
C SER A 120 -18.71 -1.73 7.66
N SER A 121 -18.50 -2.43 8.78
CA SER A 121 -18.54 -1.83 10.11
C SER A 121 -17.42 -0.78 10.31
N CYS A 122 -16.24 -1.04 9.74
CA CYS A 122 -15.09 -0.14 9.82
C CYS A 122 -14.87 0.64 8.51
N HIS A 123 -15.42 0.16 7.39
CA HIS A 123 -15.24 0.74 6.06
C HIS A 123 -16.59 1.14 5.44
N GLY A 124 -17.33 1.99 6.14
CA GLY A 124 -18.65 2.44 5.69
C GLY A 124 -18.63 3.14 4.35
N LEU A 125 -19.32 2.59 3.35
CA LEU A 125 -19.33 3.18 2.00
C LEU A 125 -20.01 4.56 1.95
N ASN A 126 -20.92 4.85 2.87
CA ASN A 126 -21.58 6.15 2.98
C ASN A 126 -20.74 7.21 3.71
N THR A 127 -19.63 6.82 4.30
CA THR A 127 -18.74 7.69 5.09
C THR A 127 -17.35 7.82 4.49
N GLY A 128 -17.21 7.58 3.18
CA GLY A 128 -15.94 7.67 2.48
C GLY A 128 -15.08 6.40 2.54
N GLY A 129 -15.69 5.25 2.85
CA GLY A 129 -14.98 3.97 2.98
C GLY A 129 -14.22 3.82 4.30
N VAL A 130 -14.61 4.58 5.33
CA VAL A 130 -14.02 4.63 6.67
C VAL A 130 -15.12 4.74 7.73
N ASP A 131 -14.80 4.53 9.02
CA ASP A 131 -15.71 4.74 10.15
C ASP A 131 -15.53 6.11 10.82
N ASN A 132 -14.59 6.92 10.37
CA ASN A 132 -14.23 8.22 10.94
C ASN A 132 -13.81 8.20 12.42
N LYS A 133 -13.34 7.05 12.91
CA LYS A 133 -12.83 6.88 14.27
C LYS A 133 -11.30 6.89 14.26
N GLN A 134 -10.72 7.30 15.38
CA GLN A 134 -9.27 7.19 15.59
C GLN A 134 -8.82 5.72 15.58
N PHE A 135 -9.62 4.87 16.22
CA PHE A 135 -9.45 3.43 16.28
C PHE A 135 -10.79 2.75 16.04
N SER A 136 -10.81 1.81 15.11
CA SER A 136 -12.03 1.02 14.83
C SER A 136 -12.29 0.01 15.94
N GLU A 137 -13.57 -0.22 16.23
CA GLU A 137 -14.04 -1.19 17.21
C GLU A 137 -14.28 -2.53 16.52
N GLY A 138 -13.69 -3.59 17.03
CA GLY A 138 -13.85 -4.95 16.55
C GLY A 138 -14.67 -5.83 17.50
N VAL A 139 -14.56 -7.13 17.32
CA VAL A 139 -15.26 -8.15 18.11
C VAL A 139 -15.01 -7.97 19.61
N GLY A 140 -16.09 -8.09 20.41
CA GLY A 140 -16.02 -7.95 21.86
C GLY A 140 -15.69 -6.55 22.36
N GLY A 141 -15.86 -5.51 21.56
CA GLY A 141 -15.57 -4.12 21.93
C GLY A 141 -14.08 -3.80 22.00
N GLN A 142 -13.22 -4.59 21.38
CA GLN A 142 -11.79 -4.34 21.30
C GLN A 142 -11.51 -3.23 20.28
N PHE A 143 -10.44 -2.47 20.46
CA PHE A 143 -10.06 -1.40 19.57
C PHE A 143 -8.76 -1.73 18.83
N GLY A 144 -8.73 -1.43 17.53
CA GLY A 144 -7.51 -1.51 16.73
C GLY A 144 -6.45 -0.50 17.17
N GLY A 145 -5.24 -0.63 16.62
CA GLY A 145 -4.12 0.29 16.94
C GLY A 145 -3.98 1.47 15.98
N VAL A 146 -4.76 1.50 14.90
CA VAL A 146 -4.74 2.53 13.84
C VAL A 146 -6.15 2.76 13.32
N ASN A 147 -6.40 3.90 12.69
CA ASN A 147 -7.67 4.17 12.03
C ASN A 147 -7.83 3.32 10.76
N ALA A 148 -9.07 3.01 10.39
CA ALA A 148 -9.39 2.35 9.14
C ALA A 148 -9.07 3.28 7.95
N PRO A 149 -8.21 2.86 6.99
CA PRO A 149 -7.99 3.62 5.77
C PRO A 149 -9.21 3.50 4.84
N SER A 150 -9.40 4.47 3.95
CA SER A 150 -10.46 4.38 2.95
C SER A 150 -10.26 3.17 2.04
N VAL A 151 -11.35 2.43 1.79
CA VAL A 151 -11.36 1.35 0.79
C VAL A 151 -11.58 1.87 -0.63
N TYR A 152 -11.93 3.14 -0.78
CA TYR A 152 -12.11 3.73 -2.11
C TYR A 152 -10.78 3.81 -2.84
N ASN A 153 -10.78 3.34 -4.08
CA ASN A 153 -9.61 3.30 -4.94
C ASN A 153 -8.40 2.52 -4.35
N ALA A 154 -8.60 1.71 -3.30
CA ALA A 154 -7.54 0.92 -2.68
C ALA A 154 -6.84 -0.05 -3.65
N HIS A 155 -7.50 -0.40 -4.76
CA HIS A 155 -6.89 -1.16 -5.85
C HIS A 155 -5.65 -0.49 -6.46
N TYR A 156 -5.59 0.84 -6.44
CA TYR A 156 -4.46 1.60 -6.99
C TYR A 156 -3.32 1.79 -5.98
N ASN A 157 -3.50 1.41 -4.73
CA ASN A 157 -2.42 1.42 -3.76
C ASN A 157 -1.37 0.37 -4.16
N PHE A 158 -0.11 0.73 -4.10
CA PHE A 158 1.00 -0.16 -4.45
C PHE A 158 1.29 -1.22 -3.37
N VAL A 159 0.79 -1.03 -2.15
CA VAL A 159 0.75 -1.99 -1.03
C VAL A 159 -0.46 -1.70 -0.17
N GLN A 160 -0.88 -2.65 0.64
CA GLN A 160 -2.02 -2.54 1.52
C GLN A 160 -1.61 -2.56 3.00
N PHE A 161 -2.49 -2.10 3.86
CA PHE A 161 -2.26 -1.72 5.26
C PHE A 161 -1.33 -0.50 5.42
N TRP A 162 -1.39 0.16 6.56
CA TRP A 162 -0.55 1.32 6.88
C TRP A 162 0.95 1.01 6.89
N ASP A 163 1.32 -0.23 7.18
CA ASP A 163 2.71 -0.71 7.22
C ASP A 163 3.17 -1.39 5.93
N GLY A 164 2.27 -1.52 4.93
CA GLY A 164 2.58 -2.12 3.64
C GLY A 164 2.85 -3.62 3.68
N ARG A 165 2.35 -4.34 4.70
CA ARG A 165 2.64 -5.77 4.88
C ARG A 165 1.96 -6.69 3.87
N ALA A 166 0.93 -6.23 3.17
CA ALA A 166 0.27 -6.99 2.11
C ALA A 166 0.53 -6.36 0.74
N ALA A 167 0.92 -7.18 -0.23
CA ALA A 167 1.28 -6.73 -1.56
C ALA A 167 0.05 -6.44 -2.44
N THR A 168 -1.05 -7.14 -2.21
CA THR A 168 -2.28 -7.04 -3.01
C THR A 168 -3.51 -6.90 -2.11
N LEU A 169 -4.65 -6.48 -2.70
CA LEU A 169 -5.94 -6.51 -2.00
C LEU A 169 -6.38 -7.93 -1.62
N ALA A 170 -6.02 -8.93 -2.40
CA ALA A 170 -6.34 -10.32 -2.07
C ALA A 170 -5.58 -10.79 -0.81
N ASP A 171 -4.29 -10.44 -0.69
CA ASP A 171 -3.49 -10.72 0.50
C ASP A 171 -4.03 -9.94 1.72
N GLN A 172 -4.45 -8.70 1.52
CA GLN A 172 -5.01 -7.86 2.57
C GLN A 172 -6.32 -8.44 3.10
N ALA A 173 -7.23 -8.85 2.21
CA ALA A 173 -8.56 -9.35 2.57
C ALA A 173 -8.53 -10.59 3.48
N ALA A 174 -7.44 -11.36 3.44
CA ALA A 174 -7.23 -12.50 4.31
C ALA A 174 -6.86 -12.13 5.77
N GLY A 175 -6.43 -10.90 6.02
CA GLY A 175 -5.95 -10.46 7.33
C GLY A 175 -7.05 -10.22 8.37
N PRO A 176 -7.99 -9.28 8.13
CA PRO A 176 -8.99 -8.85 9.11
C PRO A 176 -9.86 -9.99 9.68
N PRO A 177 -10.33 -10.98 8.90
CA PRO A 177 -11.11 -12.08 9.44
C PRO A 177 -10.39 -12.88 10.54
N LEU A 178 -9.07 -13.05 10.41
CA LEU A 178 -8.25 -13.80 11.36
C LEU A 178 -7.60 -12.92 12.44
N ASN A 179 -7.75 -11.60 12.35
CA ASN A 179 -7.18 -10.71 13.36
C ASN A 179 -8.02 -10.75 14.65
N PRO A 180 -7.41 -11.12 15.79
CA PRO A 180 -8.15 -11.30 17.05
C PRO A 180 -8.77 -10.01 17.59
N VAL A 181 -8.29 -8.85 17.16
CA VAL A 181 -8.82 -7.53 17.57
C VAL A 181 -9.91 -7.01 16.61
N GLU A 182 -9.96 -7.53 15.37
CA GLU A 182 -10.90 -7.06 14.35
C GLU A 182 -12.10 -8.00 14.25
N MET A 183 -11.97 -9.16 13.59
CA MET A 183 -13.07 -10.11 13.34
C MET A 183 -12.91 -11.46 14.08
N ALA A 184 -11.73 -11.79 14.56
CA ALA A 184 -11.39 -12.85 15.53
C ALA A 184 -11.74 -14.29 15.16
N CYS A 185 -11.95 -14.64 13.88
CA CYS A 185 -12.08 -16.04 13.47
C CYS A 185 -10.76 -16.79 13.66
N LYS A 186 -10.80 -18.06 14.01
CA LYS A 186 -9.61 -18.88 14.26
C LYS A 186 -8.97 -19.41 12.97
N SER A 187 -9.78 -19.65 11.96
CA SER A 187 -9.37 -20.18 10.67
C SER A 187 -10.38 -19.83 9.58
N PHE A 188 -10.01 -19.98 8.31
CA PHE A 188 -10.95 -19.87 7.19
C PHE A 188 -11.96 -21.02 7.16
N ASP A 189 -11.63 -22.20 7.70
CA ASP A 189 -12.57 -23.32 7.79
C ASP A 189 -13.75 -23.02 8.74
N GLU A 190 -13.59 -22.07 9.66
CA GLU A 190 -14.67 -21.62 10.56
C GLU A 190 -15.64 -20.66 9.85
N ILE A 191 -15.19 -20.03 8.76
CA ILE A 191 -15.95 -19.04 7.99
C ILE A 191 -16.77 -19.69 6.86
N CYS A 192 -16.43 -20.91 6.44
CA CYS A 192 -17.03 -21.60 5.29
C CYS A 192 -18.28 -22.41 5.65
#